data_13af65ff049367a741d78d1b4b07538f
#
_entry.id   13af65ff049367a741d78d1b4b07538f
#
_cell.length_a   1.000
_cell.length_b   1.000
_cell.length_c   1.000
_cell.angle_alpha   90.00
_cell.angle_beta   90.00
_cell.angle_gamma   90.00
#
_symmetry.space_group_name_H-M   'P 1'
#
loop_
_entity.id
_entity.type
_entity.pdbx_description
1 polymer ?
#
loop_
_entity_poly.entity_id
_entity_poly.type
_entity_poly.pdbx_seq_one_letter_code
_entity_poly.pdbx_strand_id
1 'polypeptide(L)'
;IIQATYVLNAQDSRNFWREVSSIPVSGERLTVPSSYRALNLDLNLLQQYLNTAKPEPSQTSNLTNGLMLEVPMPDGSFERFSIFQYNIMHPDLAAKFPQIKTYTGKGINDVTSTIKLDVTQFGFHAMIRSSKGDVYIDPYNQNTVNYYMSYERKNLVRQNSFECSLADETAMEIQNTVSNTVQRTNGTLLRTYRLALACTGEYAAFYGGTVSGAMAGMATTMNRVNGVYESELSIRMIMVANNNLIVYTNSSTDPFTNNNGSTMLSQNQTTCDNVIGSSNYDIGHVFSTGGGGVAYLGCVCSSSNKAKGVTGNSAPSGDGFD
;
A
#
# COMPACT_ATOMS: atom_id res chain seq x y z
N ILE A 1 -7.30 -12.64 -40.29
CA ILE A 1 -6.24 -12.38 -39.27
C ILE A 1 -6.63 -13.23 -38.04
N ILE A 2 -5.95 -14.37 -37.86
CA ILE A 2 -6.16 -15.25 -36.69
C ILE A 2 -5.38 -14.65 -35.55
N GLN A 3 -6.07 -14.07 -34.56
CA GLN A 3 -5.48 -13.73 -33.29
C GLN A 3 -5.22 -15.03 -32.52
N ALA A 4 -3.95 -15.42 -32.43
CA ALA A 4 -3.53 -16.51 -31.57
C ALA A 4 -3.67 -16.04 -30.12
N THR A 5 -4.68 -16.53 -29.42
CA THR A 5 -4.82 -16.38 -27.97
C THR A 5 -3.78 -17.30 -27.33
N TYR A 6 -2.65 -16.75 -26.92
CA TYR A 6 -1.69 -17.46 -26.07
C TYR A 6 -2.33 -17.68 -24.71
N VAL A 7 -2.66 -18.92 -24.39
CA VAL A 7 -2.99 -19.33 -23.01
C VAL A 7 -1.66 -19.44 -22.26
N LEU A 8 -1.27 -18.38 -21.55
CA LEU A 8 -0.09 -18.39 -20.69
C LEU A 8 -0.37 -19.30 -19.49
N ASN A 9 0.43 -20.36 -19.33
CA ASN A 9 0.40 -21.25 -18.17
C ASN A 9 1.20 -20.65 -17.01
N ALA A 10 0.96 -21.10 -15.78
CA ALA A 10 1.68 -20.62 -14.56
C ALA A 10 3.22 -20.70 -14.69
N GLN A 11 3.73 -21.66 -15.45
CA GLN A 11 5.15 -21.82 -15.74
C GLN A 11 5.74 -20.70 -16.62
N ASP A 12 4.87 -19.96 -17.30
CA ASP A 12 5.27 -18.83 -18.15
C ASP A 12 5.51 -17.54 -17.35
N SER A 13 5.00 -17.45 -16.14
CA SER A 13 5.12 -16.22 -15.31
C SER A 13 6.55 -15.94 -14.83
N ARG A 14 7.43 -16.94 -14.76
CA ARG A 14 8.87 -16.74 -14.53
C ARG A 14 9.53 -15.98 -15.67
N ASN A 15 9.03 -16.11 -16.89
CA ASN A 15 9.60 -15.49 -18.07
C ASN A 15 9.43 -13.95 -18.09
N PHE A 16 8.59 -13.39 -17.19
CA PHE A 16 8.52 -11.95 -17.01
C PHE A 16 9.79 -11.38 -16.36
N TRP A 17 10.50 -12.21 -15.60
CA TRP A 17 11.66 -11.82 -14.81
C TRP A 17 12.96 -12.35 -15.40
N ARG A 18 13.98 -11.50 -15.40
CA ARG A 18 15.36 -11.87 -15.76
C ARG A 18 16.30 -11.39 -14.68
N GLU A 19 17.20 -12.26 -14.24
CA GLU A 19 18.29 -11.83 -13.35
C GLU A 19 19.26 -10.93 -14.08
N VAL A 20 19.77 -9.94 -13.37
CA VAL A 20 20.81 -9.04 -13.86
C VAL A 20 21.96 -8.99 -12.84
N SER A 21 23.19 -9.05 -13.32
CA SER A 21 24.37 -8.95 -12.45
C SER A 21 24.61 -7.53 -11.95
N SER A 22 24.11 -6.54 -12.67
CA SER A 22 24.15 -5.13 -12.28
C SER A 22 22.97 -4.39 -12.90
N ILE A 23 22.50 -3.35 -12.22
CA ILE A 23 21.42 -2.50 -12.72
C ILE A 23 22.05 -1.29 -13.42
N PRO A 24 21.88 -1.13 -14.75
CA PRO A 24 22.58 -0.12 -15.54
C PRO A 24 21.87 1.24 -15.53
N VAL A 25 21.32 1.64 -14.38
CA VAL A 25 20.60 2.90 -14.24
C VAL A 25 21.17 3.71 -13.07
N SER A 26 21.27 5.01 -13.28
CA SER A 26 21.61 5.99 -12.26
C SER A 26 20.34 6.69 -11.76
N GLY A 27 20.38 7.22 -10.56
CA GLY A 27 19.28 7.95 -9.96
C GLY A 27 19.22 7.75 -8.45
N GLU A 28 18.49 8.61 -7.79
CA GLU A 28 18.27 8.51 -6.35
C GLU A 28 17.48 7.24 -6.01
N ARG A 29 17.98 6.51 -5.02
CA ARG A 29 17.33 5.32 -4.48
C ARG A 29 16.68 5.68 -3.16
N LEU A 30 15.38 5.55 -3.09
CA LEU A 30 14.60 5.80 -1.88
C LEU A 30 14.67 4.62 -0.90
N THR A 31 14.86 3.42 -1.46
CA THR A 31 14.97 2.16 -0.70
C THR A 31 16.34 1.55 -0.97
N VAL A 32 17.13 1.35 0.08
CA VAL A 32 18.52 0.86 -0.02
C VAL A 32 18.71 -0.34 0.91
N PRO A 33 18.25 -1.55 0.53
CA PRO A 33 18.51 -2.75 1.31
C PRO A 33 19.99 -3.11 1.24
N SER A 34 20.54 -3.65 2.33
CA SER A 34 21.93 -4.10 2.42
C SER A 34 22.21 -5.34 1.54
N SER A 35 21.18 -6.11 1.22
CA SER A 35 21.22 -7.25 0.30
C SER A 35 19.91 -7.38 -0.46
N TYR A 36 19.98 -7.63 -1.76
CA TYR A 36 18.84 -7.80 -2.64
C TYR A 36 19.20 -8.62 -3.88
N ARG A 37 18.21 -9.25 -4.50
CA ARG A 37 18.29 -9.87 -5.82
C ARG A 37 17.93 -8.82 -6.87
N ALA A 38 18.82 -8.58 -7.83
CA ALA A 38 18.61 -7.59 -8.89
C ALA A 38 17.91 -8.26 -10.09
N LEU A 39 16.87 -7.62 -10.59
CA LEU A 39 15.96 -8.18 -11.57
C LEU A 39 15.60 -7.15 -12.65
N ASN A 40 15.39 -7.65 -13.87
CA ASN A 40 14.71 -6.93 -14.93
C ASN A 40 13.31 -7.55 -15.13
N LEU A 41 12.28 -6.73 -15.29
CA LEU A 41 10.90 -7.15 -15.47
C LEU A 41 10.36 -6.66 -16.81
N ASP A 42 9.73 -7.54 -17.59
CA ASP A 42 8.81 -7.15 -18.65
C ASP A 42 7.46 -6.77 -18.02
N LEU A 43 7.35 -5.49 -17.62
CA LEU A 43 6.18 -4.96 -16.94
C LEU A 43 4.93 -5.03 -17.84
N ASN A 44 5.07 -4.81 -19.13
CA ASN A 44 3.93 -4.85 -20.07
C ASN A 44 3.33 -6.25 -20.16
N LEU A 45 4.19 -7.26 -20.26
CA LEU A 45 3.75 -8.66 -20.33
C LEU A 45 3.11 -9.10 -19.01
N LEU A 46 3.72 -8.73 -17.87
CA LEU A 46 3.15 -8.99 -16.55
C LEU A 46 1.78 -8.31 -16.37
N GLN A 47 1.63 -7.07 -16.81
CA GLN A 47 0.38 -6.33 -16.72
C GLN A 47 -0.74 -6.97 -17.53
N GLN A 48 -0.44 -7.40 -18.77
CA GLN A 48 -1.39 -8.14 -19.60
C GLN A 48 -1.83 -9.43 -18.93
N TYR A 49 -0.89 -10.15 -18.31
CA TYR A 49 -1.17 -11.39 -17.58
C TYR A 49 -2.04 -11.13 -16.35
N LEU A 50 -1.68 -10.15 -15.51
CA LEU A 50 -2.43 -9.80 -14.30
C LEU A 50 -3.84 -9.29 -14.58
N ASN A 51 -4.08 -8.66 -15.74
CA ASN A 51 -5.42 -8.22 -16.15
C ASN A 51 -6.40 -9.39 -16.38
N THR A 52 -5.91 -10.62 -16.50
CA THR A 52 -6.75 -11.83 -16.59
C THR A 52 -7.18 -12.37 -15.22
N ALA A 53 -6.65 -11.82 -14.12
CA ALA A 53 -7.01 -12.25 -12.78
C ALA A 53 -8.49 -11.97 -12.50
N LYS A 54 -9.16 -12.92 -11.84
CA LYS A 54 -10.55 -12.77 -11.40
C LYS A 54 -10.65 -11.85 -10.18
N PRO A 55 -11.79 -11.22 -9.94
CA PRO A 55 -12.04 -10.53 -8.68
C PRO A 55 -11.89 -11.46 -7.48
N GLU A 56 -11.45 -10.90 -6.35
CA GLU A 56 -11.38 -11.63 -5.07
C GLU A 56 -12.74 -12.23 -4.73
N PRO A 57 -12.81 -13.53 -4.38
CA PRO A 57 -14.08 -14.15 -4.00
C PRO A 57 -14.56 -13.62 -2.64
N SER A 58 -15.88 -13.56 -2.45
CA SER A 58 -16.51 -13.06 -1.21
C SER A 58 -16.14 -13.91 0.02
N GLN A 59 -15.73 -15.16 -0.19
CA GLN A 59 -15.29 -16.07 0.88
C GLN A 59 -13.80 -16.37 0.73
N THR A 60 -13.02 -16.06 1.76
CA THR A 60 -11.57 -16.25 1.82
C THR A 60 -11.13 -17.73 1.73
N SER A 61 -12.03 -18.68 1.96
CA SER A 61 -11.75 -20.13 1.85
C SER A 61 -11.40 -20.60 0.44
N ASN A 62 -11.66 -19.83 -0.61
CA ASN A 62 -11.51 -20.23 -2.01
C ASN A 62 -10.35 -19.54 -2.74
N LEU A 63 -9.33 -19.06 -1.99
CA LEU A 63 -8.18 -18.33 -2.57
C LEU A 63 -7.17 -19.21 -3.33
N THR A 64 -7.47 -20.50 -3.58
CA THR A 64 -6.57 -21.42 -4.30
C THR A 64 -6.78 -21.48 -5.81
N ASN A 65 -7.91 -20.94 -6.32
CA ASN A 65 -8.30 -21.03 -7.73
C ASN A 65 -8.14 -19.70 -8.50
N GLY A 66 -7.22 -18.85 -8.05
CA GLY A 66 -6.87 -17.59 -8.72
C GLY A 66 -5.91 -17.77 -9.88
N LEU A 67 -5.47 -16.65 -10.43
CA LEU A 67 -4.41 -16.60 -11.42
C LEU A 67 -3.09 -17.01 -10.78
N MET A 68 -2.38 -17.96 -11.37
CA MET A 68 -1.11 -18.46 -10.84
C MET A 68 0.03 -17.51 -11.20
N LEU A 69 0.69 -16.94 -10.21
CA LEU A 69 1.85 -16.06 -10.39
C LEU A 69 3.05 -16.59 -9.60
N GLU A 70 4.20 -16.67 -10.25
CA GLU A 70 5.48 -16.92 -9.60
C GLU A 70 6.26 -15.61 -9.49
N VAL A 71 6.71 -15.29 -8.28
CA VAL A 71 7.49 -14.08 -8.00
C VAL A 71 8.88 -14.44 -7.50
N PRO A 72 9.91 -13.67 -7.88
CA PRO A 72 11.28 -13.95 -7.49
C PRO A 72 11.53 -13.60 -6.02
N MET A 73 12.05 -14.57 -5.26
CA MET A 73 12.45 -14.40 -3.87
C MET A 73 13.92 -13.98 -3.76
N PRO A 74 14.33 -13.33 -2.65
CA PRO A 74 15.71 -12.85 -2.47
C PRO A 74 16.78 -13.94 -2.50
N ASP A 75 16.43 -15.16 -2.13
CA ASP A 75 17.32 -16.34 -2.07
C ASP A 75 17.59 -17.00 -3.41
N GLY A 76 17.07 -16.44 -4.52
CA GLY A 76 17.21 -17.02 -5.86
C GLY A 76 16.04 -17.94 -6.27
N SER A 77 15.18 -18.32 -5.33
CA SER A 77 13.99 -19.15 -5.62
C SER A 77 12.85 -18.32 -6.23
N PHE A 78 11.76 -19.00 -6.57
CA PHE A 78 10.48 -18.42 -6.94
C PHE A 78 9.39 -18.99 -6.03
N GLU A 79 8.54 -18.12 -5.51
CA GLU A 79 7.35 -18.51 -4.75
C GLU A 79 6.11 -18.36 -5.62
N ARG A 80 5.19 -19.34 -5.51
CA ARG A 80 3.97 -19.41 -6.32
C ARG A 80 2.76 -18.97 -5.51
N PHE A 81 1.98 -18.07 -6.09
CA PHE A 81 0.77 -17.53 -5.49
C PHE A 81 -0.45 -17.72 -6.39
N SER A 82 -1.60 -17.90 -5.76
CA SER A 82 -2.92 -17.80 -6.38
C SER A 82 -3.43 -16.36 -6.21
N ILE A 83 -3.51 -15.58 -7.31
CA ILE A 83 -3.72 -14.13 -7.32
C ILE A 83 -5.14 -13.79 -7.76
N PHE A 84 -5.72 -12.78 -7.11
CA PHE A 84 -7.03 -12.18 -7.42
C PHE A 84 -6.92 -10.66 -7.52
N GLN A 85 -7.79 -10.05 -8.33
CA GLN A 85 -7.97 -8.59 -8.29
C GLN A 85 -8.52 -8.19 -6.92
N TYR A 86 -7.92 -7.17 -6.34
CA TYR A 86 -8.22 -6.69 -5.00
C TYR A 86 -8.50 -5.19 -5.03
N ASN A 87 -9.69 -4.77 -4.59
CA ASN A 87 -10.08 -3.38 -4.67
C ASN A 87 -9.82 -2.68 -3.33
N ILE A 88 -8.89 -1.72 -3.34
CA ILE A 88 -8.64 -0.78 -2.23
C ILE A 88 -9.33 0.57 -2.44
N MET A 89 -10.03 0.72 -3.54
CA MET A 89 -10.81 1.91 -3.93
C MET A 89 -12.26 1.53 -4.15
N HIS A 90 -13.18 2.44 -3.80
CA HIS A 90 -14.57 2.33 -4.23
C HIS A 90 -14.64 2.19 -5.78
N PRO A 91 -15.58 1.42 -6.35
CA PRO A 91 -15.66 1.22 -7.80
C PRO A 91 -15.66 2.50 -8.63
N ASP A 92 -16.39 3.54 -8.18
CA ASP A 92 -16.44 4.83 -8.86
C ASP A 92 -15.10 5.58 -8.84
N LEU A 93 -14.30 5.40 -7.79
CA LEU A 93 -12.95 5.95 -7.72
C LEU A 93 -12.01 5.14 -8.63
N ALA A 94 -12.08 3.82 -8.59
CA ALA A 94 -11.26 2.93 -9.43
C ALA A 94 -11.52 3.18 -10.93
N ALA A 95 -12.75 3.50 -11.32
CA ALA A 95 -13.09 3.86 -12.69
C ALA A 95 -12.42 5.15 -13.18
N LYS A 96 -12.11 6.09 -12.28
CA LYS A 96 -11.37 7.33 -12.61
C LYS A 96 -9.85 7.09 -12.77
N PHE A 97 -9.32 6.01 -12.19
CA PHE A 97 -7.89 5.68 -12.19
C PHE A 97 -7.65 4.22 -12.67
N PRO A 98 -8.06 3.89 -13.91
CA PRO A 98 -8.03 2.50 -14.40
C PRO A 98 -6.61 1.91 -14.52
N GLN A 99 -5.58 2.77 -14.53
CA GLN A 99 -4.17 2.38 -14.55
C GLN A 99 -3.64 1.91 -13.20
N ILE A 100 -4.34 2.18 -12.09
CA ILE A 100 -3.99 1.69 -10.77
C ILE A 100 -4.67 0.33 -10.57
N LYS A 101 -3.87 -0.72 -10.45
CA LYS A 101 -4.35 -2.09 -10.27
C LYS A 101 -3.72 -2.71 -9.04
N THR A 102 -4.56 -3.25 -8.18
CA THR A 102 -4.14 -3.91 -6.95
C THR A 102 -4.63 -5.35 -6.91
N TYR A 103 -3.84 -6.22 -6.30
CA TYR A 103 -4.09 -7.65 -6.25
C TYR A 103 -3.73 -8.20 -4.88
N THR A 104 -4.37 -9.30 -4.54
CA THR A 104 -4.09 -10.08 -3.34
C THR A 104 -3.88 -11.56 -3.71
N GLY A 105 -3.13 -12.28 -2.91
CA GLY A 105 -2.94 -13.70 -3.17
C GLY A 105 -2.51 -14.50 -1.94
N LYS A 106 -2.62 -15.81 -2.12
CA LYS A 106 -2.23 -16.83 -1.13
C LYS A 106 -1.15 -17.71 -1.71
N GLY A 107 -0.13 -18.01 -0.91
CA GLY A 107 0.93 -18.93 -1.31
C GLY A 107 0.40 -20.35 -1.55
N ILE A 108 0.95 -21.01 -2.57
CA ILE A 108 0.61 -22.40 -2.93
C ILE A 108 1.55 -23.36 -2.23
N ASN A 109 2.85 -23.10 -2.27
CA ASN A 109 3.85 -23.97 -1.64
C ASN A 109 3.95 -23.69 -0.14
N ASP A 110 3.89 -22.42 0.26
CA ASP A 110 3.81 -21.97 1.64
C ASP A 110 2.41 -21.41 1.92
N VAL A 111 1.55 -22.22 2.52
CA VAL A 111 0.17 -21.82 2.86
C VAL A 111 0.08 -20.73 3.91
N THR A 112 1.18 -20.42 4.60
CA THR A 112 1.25 -19.29 5.55
C THR A 112 1.51 -17.99 4.84
N SER A 113 2.07 -18.02 3.61
CA SER A 113 2.42 -16.82 2.88
C SER A 113 1.21 -16.16 2.22
N THR A 114 1.22 -14.84 2.24
CA THR A 114 0.27 -13.96 1.54
C THR A 114 1.03 -12.94 0.74
N ILE A 115 0.43 -12.46 -0.35
CA ILE A 115 1.00 -11.39 -1.16
C ILE A 115 -0.03 -10.29 -1.38
N LYS A 116 0.41 -9.05 -1.26
CA LYS A 116 -0.25 -7.86 -1.79
C LYS A 116 0.65 -7.29 -2.87
N LEU A 117 0.12 -7.06 -4.05
CA LEU A 117 0.88 -6.46 -5.14
C LEU A 117 0.03 -5.43 -5.89
N ASP A 118 0.70 -4.47 -6.48
CA ASP A 118 0.08 -3.46 -7.32
C ASP A 118 0.92 -3.17 -8.57
N VAL A 119 0.23 -2.67 -9.57
CA VAL A 119 0.84 -2.11 -10.77
C VAL A 119 0.26 -0.73 -10.98
N THR A 120 1.15 0.26 -11.02
CA THR A 120 0.84 1.66 -11.21
C THR A 120 1.76 2.27 -12.27
N GLN A 121 1.64 3.57 -12.52
CA GLN A 121 2.59 4.28 -13.38
C GLN A 121 4.03 4.30 -12.83
N PHE A 122 4.23 3.98 -11.54
CA PHE A 122 5.54 3.87 -10.91
C PHE A 122 6.11 2.44 -10.93
N GLY A 123 5.45 1.53 -11.61
CA GLY A 123 5.89 0.15 -11.77
C GLY A 123 5.09 -0.86 -10.96
N PHE A 124 5.70 -1.99 -10.74
CA PHE A 124 5.20 -3.11 -9.94
C PHE A 124 5.74 -3.01 -8.51
N HIS A 125 4.89 -3.24 -7.53
CA HIS A 125 5.29 -3.38 -6.13
C HIS A 125 4.66 -4.63 -5.56
N ALA A 126 5.38 -5.32 -4.69
CA ALA A 126 4.83 -6.44 -3.94
C ALA A 126 5.35 -6.49 -2.50
N MET A 127 4.46 -6.90 -1.60
CA MET A 127 4.79 -7.27 -0.22
C MET A 127 4.32 -8.71 0.00
N ILE A 128 5.25 -9.57 0.36
CA ILE A 128 5.00 -10.97 0.71
C ILE A 128 5.20 -11.11 2.21
N ARG A 129 4.19 -11.63 2.90
CA ARG A 129 4.25 -11.90 4.35
C ARG A 129 4.19 -13.39 4.57
N SER A 130 5.08 -13.91 5.41
CA SER A 130 5.13 -15.33 5.75
C SER A 130 5.70 -15.56 7.15
N SER A 131 5.63 -16.79 7.64
CA SER A 131 6.27 -17.20 8.90
C SER A 131 7.81 -17.06 8.86
N LYS A 132 8.42 -16.96 7.66
CA LYS A 132 9.86 -16.78 7.48
C LYS A 132 10.30 -15.32 7.48
N GLY A 133 9.35 -14.39 7.51
CA GLY A 133 9.56 -12.95 7.45
C GLY A 133 8.93 -12.32 6.20
N ASP A 134 9.03 -10.98 6.14
CA ASP A 134 8.46 -10.21 5.06
C ASP A 134 9.50 -9.98 3.95
N VAL A 135 9.05 -10.08 2.70
CA VAL A 135 9.83 -9.83 1.48
C VAL A 135 9.14 -8.75 0.67
N TYR A 136 9.93 -7.83 0.12
CA TYR A 136 9.46 -6.79 -0.77
C TYR A 136 10.07 -6.94 -2.17
N ILE A 137 9.28 -6.56 -3.18
CA ILE A 137 9.78 -6.39 -4.55
C ILE A 137 9.38 -4.97 -4.96
N ASP A 138 10.39 -4.13 -5.19
CA ASP A 138 10.22 -2.72 -5.50
C ASP A 138 11.07 -2.29 -6.70
N PRO A 139 10.67 -1.24 -7.45
CA PRO A 139 11.51 -0.61 -8.43
C PRO A 139 12.86 -0.19 -7.83
N TYR A 140 13.93 -0.31 -8.59
CA TYR A 140 15.28 0.06 -8.15
C TYR A 140 15.40 1.55 -7.79
N ASN A 141 14.71 2.40 -8.56
CA ASN A 141 14.50 3.80 -8.26
C ASN A 141 13.12 4.26 -8.79
N GLN A 142 12.66 5.43 -8.38
CA GLN A 142 11.31 5.93 -8.68
C GLN A 142 11.03 6.11 -10.19
N ASN A 143 12.06 6.32 -11.00
CA ASN A 143 11.92 6.64 -12.42
C ASN A 143 12.18 5.44 -13.34
N THR A 144 12.43 4.25 -12.79
CA THR A 144 12.82 3.07 -13.55
C THR A 144 11.85 1.92 -13.30
N VAL A 145 10.97 1.69 -14.25
CA VAL A 145 9.94 0.64 -14.16
C VAL A 145 10.36 -0.72 -14.75
N ASN A 146 11.63 -0.86 -15.15
CA ASN A 146 12.13 -2.11 -15.73
C ASN A 146 13.09 -2.87 -14.81
N TYR A 147 13.65 -2.21 -13.80
CA TYR A 147 14.61 -2.82 -12.88
C TYR A 147 14.08 -2.81 -11.45
N TYR A 148 14.23 -3.95 -10.78
CA TYR A 148 13.62 -4.23 -9.49
C TYR A 148 14.63 -4.84 -8.52
N MET A 149 14.30 -4.71 -7.25
CA MET A 149 14.98 -5.38 -6.15
C MET A 149 13.98 -6.30 -5.46
N SER A 150 14.34 -7.57 -5.27
CA SER A 150 13.67 -8.46 -4.32
C SER A 150 14.53 -8.57 -3.08
N TYR A 151 14.00 -8.22 -1.91
CA TYR A 151 14.76 -8.15 -0.66
C TYR A 151 13.91 -8.50 0.55
N GLU A 152 14.58 -9.02 1.59
CA GLU A 152 13.95 -9.24 2.88
C GLU A 152 13.86 -7.93 3.67
N ARG A 153 12.76 -7.70 4.37
CA ARG A 153 12.55 -6.52 5.21
C ARG A 153 13.68 -6.29 6.21
N LYS A 154 14.22 -7.36 6.80
CA LYS A 154 15.33 -7.27 7.76
C LYS A 154 16.62 -6.65 7.19
N ASN A 155 16.78 -6.66 5.86
CA ASN A 155 17.91 -6.08 5.15
C ASN A 155 17.72 -4.59 4.85
N LEU A 156 16.55 -4.02 5.14
CA LEU A 156 16.30 -2.60 4.95
C LEU A 156 16.89 -1.82 6.13
N VAL A 157 17.84 -0.96 5.81
CA VAL A 157 18.43 -0.04 6.78
C VAL A 157 17.59 1.24 6.79
N ARG A 158 16.90 1.49 7.90
CA ARG A 158 16.16 2.75 8.08
C ARG A 158 17.16 3.90 8.19
N GLN A 159 17.08 4.84 7.27
CA GLN A 159 17.96 6.03 7.27
C GLN A 159 17.46 7.12 8.21
N ASN A 160 16.15 7.15 8.50
CA ASN A 160 15.54 8.13 9.38
C ASN A 160 14.73 7.45 10.49
N SER A 161 14.79 8.01 11.70
CA SER A 161 13.90 7.61 12.78
C SER A 161 12.48 8.14 12.50
N PHE A 162 11.51 7.26 12.46
CA PHE A 162 10.10 7.65 12.43
C PHE A 162 9.63 7.79 13.87
N GLU A 163 9.17 8.98 14.24
CA GLU A 163 8.56 9.23 15.55
C GLU A 163 7.03 9.34 15.38
N CYS A 164 6.31 8.50 16.10
CA CYS A 164 4.86 8.57 16.19
C CYS A 164 4.45 9.12 17.54
N SER A 165 3.66 10.19 17.56
CA SER A 165 3.08 10.76 18.78
C SER A 165 1.57 10.50 18.86
N LEU A 166 1.08 10.34 20.10
CA LEU A 166 -0.33 10.24 20.40
C LEU A 166 -0.83 11.62 20.82
N ALA A 167 -1.92 12.08 20.23
CA ALA A 167 -2.45 13.44 20.49
C ALA A 167 -3.56 13.47 21.56
N ASP A 168 -3.87 12.32 22.17
CA ASP A 168 -4.93 12.20 23.17
C ASP A 168 -4.36 11.90 24.55
N GLU A 169 -4.64 12.74 25.55
CA GLU A 169 -4.22 12.53 26.95
C GLU A 169 -4.80 11.23 27.55
N THR A 170 -5.95 10.78 27.07
CA THR A 170 -6.54 9.49 27.46
C THR A 170 -5.73 8.26 27.00
N ALA A 171 -4.84 8.43 26.02
CA ALA A 171 -3.93 7.39 25.56
C ALA A 171 -2.94 6.93 26.66
N MET A 172 -2.55 7.83 27.57
CA MET A 172 -1.70 7.48 28.71
C MET A 172 -2.43 6.57 29.73
N GLU A 173 -3.73 6.73 29.92
CA GLU A 173 -4.53 5.87 30.78
C GLU A 173 -4.73 4.47 30.18
N ILE A 174 -4.85 4.37 28.85
CA ILE A 174 -4.99 3.09 28.15
C ILE A 174 -3.68 2.28 28.23
N GLN A 175 -2.51 2.91 28.11
CA GLN A 175 -1.23 2.21 28.30
C GLN A 175 -1.07 1.60 29.70
N ASN A 176 -1.62 2.24 30.72
CA ASN A 176 -1.56 1.75 32.10
C ASN A 176 -2.59 0.64 32.40
N THR A 177 -3.65 0.53 31.60
CA THR A 177 -4.72 -0.49 31.78
C THR A 177 -4.52 -1.77 30.96
N VAL A 178 -3.63 -1.78 29.95
CA VAL A 178 -3.35 -2.95 29.11
C VAL A 178 -2.32 -3.93 29.72
N SER A 179 -2.17 -3.95 31.03
CA SER A 179 -1.33 -4.95 31.72
C SER A 179 -1.94 -6.36 31.80
N ASN A 180 -3.14 -6.58 31.31
CA ASN A 180 -3.74 -7.90 31.20
C ASN A 180 -3.73 -8.36 29.75
N THR A 181 -2.83 -9.28 29.43
CA THR A 181 -2.75 -10.05 28.18
C THR A 181 -4.06 -10.81 27.94
N VAL A 182 -5.06 -10.13 27.42
CA VAL A 182 -6.15 -10.81 26.72
C VAL A 182 -5.59 -11.18 25.35
N GLN A 183 -5.31 -12.45 25.14
CA GLN A 183 -5.08 -13.00 23.81
C GLN A 183 -6.36 -12.71 23.00
N ARG A 184 -6.37 -11.60 22.27
CA ARG A 184 -7.44 -11.30 21.31
C ARG A 184 -7.22 -12.22 20.12
N THR A 185 -7.98 -13.30 20.07
CA THR A 185 -8.16 -14.03 18.83
C THR A 185 -8.82 -13.07 17.85
N ASN A 186 -8.17 -12.81 16.71
CA ASN A 186 -8.79 -12.08 15.62
C ASN A 186 -10.09 -12.77 15.25
N GLY A 187 -11.19 -12.01 15.19
CA GLY A 187 -12.49 -12.58 14.87
C GLY A 187 -12.49 -13.21 13.47
N THR A 188 -13.41 -14.12 13.22
CA THR A 188 -13.59 -14.78 11.91
C THR A 188 -14.18 -13.84 10.85
N LEU A 189 -14.49 -12.59 11.20
CA LEU A 189 -15.15 -11.61 10.35
C LEU A 189 -14.17 -10.50 9.96
N LEU A 190 -13.89 -10.37 8.67
CA LEU A 190 -13.17 -9.22 8.11
C LEU A 190 -14.08 -7.98 8.14
N ARG A 191 -13.65 -6.92 8.82
CA ARG A 191 -14.36 -5.66 8.91
C ARG A 191 -13.80 -4.67 7.90
N THR A 192 -14.68 -4.10 7.07
CA THR A 192 -14.30 -3.10 6.06
C THR A 192 -14.70 -1.72 6.53
N TYR A 193 -13.75 -0.77 6.51
CA TYR A 193 -13.96 0.63 6.82
C TYR A 193 -13.78 1.50 5.58
N ARG A 194 -14.60 2.55 5.47
CA ARG A 194 -14.52 3.57 4.42
C ARG A 194 -13.44 4.57 4.82
N LEU A 195 -12.42 4.71 3.98
CA LEU A 195 -11.26 5.57 4.21
C LEU A 195 -11.35 6.85 3.38
N ALA A 196 -11.30 8.01 4.02
CA ALA A 196 -11.02 9.31 3.41
C ALA A 196 -9.53 9.60 3.57
N LEU A 197 -8.75 9.43 2.50
CA LEU A 197 -7.29 9.59 2.50
C LEU A 197 -6.88 10.84 1.75
N ALA A 198 -6.55 11.90 2.48
CA ALA A 198 -6.06 13.15 1.93
C ALA A 198 -4.54 13.13 1.68
N CYS A 199 -4.04 14.10 0.92
CA CYS A 199 -2.63 14.42 0.92
C CYS A 199 -2.37 15.92 0.76
N THR A 200 -1.19 16.35 1.23
CA THR A 200 -0.67 17.71 1.01
C THR A 200 -0.17 17.88 -0.43
N GLY A 201 -0.03 19.11 -0.87
CA GLY A 201 0.55 19.44 -2.18
C GLY A 201 1.98 18.96 -2.32
N GLU A 202 2.75 18.95 -1.21
CA GLU A 202 4.13 18.45 -1.20
C GLU A 202 4.19 16.93 -1.40
N TYR A 203 3.26 16.17 -0.79
CA TYR A 203 3.13 14.73 -1.06
C TYR A 203 2.85 14.49 -2.54
N ALA A 204 1.89 15.22 -3.11
CA ALA A 204 1.56 15.08 -4.53
C ALA A 204 2.74 15.48 -5.42
N ALA A 205 3.51 16.53 -5.07
CA ALA A 205 4.70 16.95 -5.79
C ALA A 205 5.76 15.83 -5.86
N PHE A 206 5.96 15.07 -4.77
CA PHE A 206 6.84 13.90 -4.74
C PHE A 206 6.44 12.84 -5.79
N TYR A 207 5.14 12.69 -6.03
CA TYR A 207 4.56 11.77 -7.02
C TYR A 207 4.24 12.44 -8.38
N GLY A 208 4.97 13.50 -8.74
CA GLY A 208 4.87 14.15 -10.04
C GLY A 208 3.81 15.25 -10.14
N GLY A 209 3.28 15.74 -9.02
CA GLY A 209 2.40 16.91 -8.96
C GLY A 209 1.02 16.73 -9.56
N THR A 210 0.56 15.50 -9.73
CA THR A 210 -0.75 15.18 -10.30
C THR A 210 -1.61 14.36 -9.33
N VAL A 211 -2.94 14.50 -9.42
CA VAL A 211 -3.87 13.66 -8.65
C VAL A 211 -3.63 12.18 -8.95
N SER A 212 -3.40 11.82 -10.22
CA SER A 212 -3.13 10.43 -10.63
C SER A 212 -1.85 9.87 -10.00
N GLY A 213 -0.78 10.68 -9.95
CA GLY A 213 0.49 10.28 -9.31
C GLY A 213 0.33 10.07 -7.81
N ALA A 214 -0.28 11.04 -7.12
CA ALA A 214 -0.53 10.92 -5.68
C ALA A 214 -1.42 9.71 -5.36
N MET A 215 -2.49 9.48 -6.12
CA MET A 215 -3.37 8.31 -5.97
C MET A 215 -2.62 6.98 -6.20
N ALA A 216 -1.65 6.94 -7.11
CA ALA A 216 -0.81 5.75 -7.33
C ALA A 216 0.07 5.46 -6.10
N GLY A 217 0.75 6.47 -5.54
CA GLY A 217 1.50 6.34 -4.29
C GLY A 217 0.62 5.88 -3.12
N MET A 218 -0.53 6.53 -2.94
CA MET A 218 -1.51 6.14 -1.92
C MET A 218 -1.97 4.68 -2.08
N ALA A 219 -2.17 4.23 -3.33
CA ALA A 219 -2.61 2.88 -3.60
C ALA A 219 -1.55 1.85 -3.19
N THR A 220 -0.27 2.08 -3.48
CA THR A 220 0.83 1.21 -3.04
C THR A 220 0.90 1.13 -1.53
N THR A 221 0.90 2.28 -0.83
CA THR A 221 0.90 2.33 0.63
C THR A 221 -0.30 1.61 1.23
N MET A 222 -1.52 1.91 0.79
CA MET A 222 -2.73 1.30 1.34
C MET A 222 -2.85 -0.19 1.05
N ASN A 223 -2.31 -0.66 -0.08
CA ASN A 223 -2.24 -2.08 -0.38
C ASN A 223 -1.38 -2.83 0.65
N ARG A 224 -0.24 -2.27 1.04
CA ARG A 224 0.66 -2.81 2.07
C ARG A 224 0.04 -2.71 3.47
N VAL A 225 -0.48 -1.55 3.83
CA VAL A 225 -1.16 -1.33 5.12
C VAL A 225 -2.30 -2.34 5.30
N ASN A 226 -3.16 -2.50 4.31
CA ASN A 226 -4.23 -3.50 4.35
C ASN A 226 -3.68 -4.93 4.47
N GLY A 227 -2.54 -5.25 3.86
CA GLY A 227 -1.89 -6.55 4.01
C GLY A 227 -1.55 -6.89 5.46
N VAL A 228 -1.08 -5.90 6.22
CA VAL A 228 -0.81 -6.03 7.65
C VAL A 228 -2.11 -6.08 8.46
N TYR A 229 -3.02 -5.12 8.24
CA TYR A 229 -4.27 -4.99 9.01
C TYR A 229 -5.22 -6.17 8.81
N GLU A 230 -5.31 -6.72 7.61
CA GLU A 230 -6.13 -7.91 7.35
C GLU A 230 -5.61 -9.14 8.09
N SER A 231 -4.29 -9.35 8.09
CA SER A 231 -3.68 -10.51 8.74
C SER A 231 -3.68 -10.40 10.26
N GLU A 232 -3.51 -9.19 10.81
CA GLU A 232 -3.30 -9.01 12.25
C GLU A 232 -4.55 -8.57 12.99
N LEU A 233 -5.42 -7.81 12.32
CA LEU A 233 -6.57 -7.17 12.95
C LEU A 233 -7.91 -7.58 12.33
N SER A 234 -7.91 -8.31 11.22
CA SER A 234 -9.11 -8.59 10.39
C SER A 234 -9.82 -7.30 9.98
N ILE A 235 -9.04 -6.29 9.57
CA ILE A 235 -9.52 -4.98 9.13
C ILE A 235 -9.05 -4.71 7.72
N ARG A 236 -9.96 -4.19 6.89
CA ARG A 236 -9.71 -3.69 5.53
C ARG A 236 -10.17 -2.25 5.42
N MET A 237 -9.38 -1.41 4.77
CA MET A 237 -9.73 -0.03 4.47
C MET A 237 -9.89 0.16 2.97
N ILE A 238 -11.00 0.79 2.55
CA ILE A 238 -11.31 1.08 1.14
C ILE A 238 -11.50 2.58 0.98
N MET A 239 -10.72 3.19 0.09
CA MET A 239 -10.85 4.63 -0.21
C MET A 239 -12.21 4.94 -0.81
N VAL A 240 -12.86 6.01 -0.33
CA VAL A 240 -14.21 6.43 -0.71
C VAL A 240 -14.31 6.89 -2.17
N ALA A 241 -15.52 6.90 -2.76
CA ALA A 241 -15.78 7.15 -4.17
C ALA A 241 -15.24 8.50 -4.69
N ASN A 242 -15.22 9.52 -3.86
CA ASN A 242 -14.78 10.87 -4.17
C ASN A 242 -13.46 11.27 -3.50
N ASN A 243 -12.64 10.28 -3.11
CA ASN A 243 -11.35 10.49 -2.45
C ASN A 243 -10.42 11.44 -3.23
N ASN A 244 -10.50 11.42 -4.55
CA ASN A 244 -9.70 12.29 -5.41
C ASN A 244 -9.92 13.80 -5.18
N LEU A 245 -11.02 14.19 -4.52
CA LEU A 245 -11.32 15.60 -4.21
C LEU A 245 -10.52 16.14 -3.02
N ILE A 246 -9.93 15.27 -2.20
CA ILE A 246 -9.06 15.63 -1.07
C ILE A 246 -7.58 15.34 -1.35
N VAL A 247 -7.24 15.11 -2.61
CA VAL A 247 -5.85 14.97 -3.09
C VAL A 247 -5.41 16.33 -3.64
N TYR A 248 -4.64 17.05 -2.85
CA TYR A 248 -4.19 18.40 -3.22
C TYR A 248 -2.85 18.31 -3.96
N THR A 249 -2.69 19.12 -5.02
CA THR A 249 -1.49 19.12 -5.87
C THR A 249 -0.71 20.42 -5.82
N ASN A 250 -1.18 21.40 -5.05
CA ASN A 250 -0.54 22.70 -4.89
C ASN A 250 -0.40 23.04 -3.40
N SER A 251 0.84 22.98 -2.90
CA SER A 251 1.20 23.25 -1.51
C SER A 251 0.96 24.70 -1.05
N SER A 252 0.79 25.64 -1.99
CA SER A 252 0.49 27.04 -1.63
C SER A 252 -0.99 27.29 -1.36
N THR A 253 -1.87 26.37 -1.75
CA THR A 253 -3.33 26.54 -1.66
C THR A 253 -4.05 25.37 -0.99
N ASP A 254 -3.34 24.31 -0.64
CA ASP A 254 -3.94 23.21 0.12
C ASP A 254 -4.29 23.66 1.56
N PRO A 255 -5.20 22.97 2.24
CA PRO A 255 -5.64 23.35 3.58
C PRO A 255 -4.68 22.91 4.71
N PHE A 256 -3.50 22.40 4.39
CA PHE A 256 -2.62 21.71 5.32
C PHE A 256 -1.36 22.50 5.67
N THR A 257 -0.92 22.37 6.91
CA THR A 257 0.39 22.86 7.36
C THR A 257 1.38 21.69 7.37
N ASN A 258 1.93 21.35 6.21
CA ASN A 258 2.67 20.10 5.91
C ASN A 258 3.67 19.64 6.98
N ASN A 259 4.36 20.57 7.65
CA ASN A 259 5.39 20.25 8.66
C ASN A 259 4.86 20.33 10.11
N ASN A 260 3.55 20.42 10.32
CA ASN A 260 2.94 20.46 11.64
C ASN A 260 1.80 19.45 11.77
N GLY A 261 2.17 18.21 12.17
CA GLY A 261 1.21 17.11 12.30
C GLY A 261 0.06 17.43 13.27
N SER A 262 0.34 18.05 14.40
CA SER A 262 -0.70 18.40 15.39
C SER A 262 -1.75 19.37 14.82
N THR A 263 -1.33 20.37 14.04
CA THR A 263 -2.24 21.28 13.35
C THR A 263 -3.02 20.57 12.27
N MET A 264 -2.37 19.67 11.51
CA MET A 264 -3.02 18.90 10.45
C MET A 264 -4.12 17.97 10.95
N LEU A 265 -4.13 17.53 12.21
CA LEU A 265 -5.22 16.72 12.76
C LEU A 265 -6.59 17.39 12.61
N SER A 266 -6.69 18.67 13.00
CA SER A 266 -7.93 19.44 12.88
C SER A 266 -8.22 19.89 11.45
N GLN A 267 -7.17 20.21 10.69
CA GLN A 267 -7.30 20.55 9.27
C GLN A 267 -7.86 19.38 8.48
N ASN A 268 -7.35 18.15 8.73
CA ASN A 268 -7.83 16.96 8.04
C ASN A 268 -9.28 16.61 8.42
N GLN A 269 -9.63 16.71 9.70
CA GLN A 269 -11.03 16.50 10.12
C GLN A 269 -11.98 17.47 9.39
N THR A 270 -11.64 18.76 9.37
CA THR A 270 -12.42 19.79 8.69
C THR A 270 -12.52 19.55 7.18
N THR A 271 -11.40 19.18 6.54
CA THR A 271 -11.33 18.91 5.11
C THR A 271 -12.18 17.70 4.73
N CYS A 272 -12.05 16.59 5.44
CA CYS A 272 -12.83 15.38 5.18
C CYS A 272 -14.33 15.63 5.40
N ASP A 273 -14.72 16.34 6.46
CA ASP A 273 -16.13 16.65 6.73
C ASP A 273 -16.75 17.55 5.67
N ASN A 274 -16.02 18.58 5.22
CA ASN A 274 -16.54 19.54 4.24
C ASN A 274 -16.58 18.99 2.81
N VAL A 275 -15.58 18.19 2.41
CA VAL A 275 -15.42 17.74 1.02
C VAL A 275 -16.05 16.38 0.79
N ILE A 276 -15.82 15.43 1.69
CA ILE A 276 -16.34 14.06 1.59
C ILE A 276 -17.72 13.95 2.24
N GLY A 277 -17.93 14.68 3.32
CA GLY A 277 -19.12 14.60 4.18
C GLY A 277 -18.95 13.58 5.29
N SER A 278 -19.21 13.99 6.54
CA SER A 278 -18.96 13.18 7.72
C SER A 278 -19.66 11.80 7.70
N SER A 279 -20.82 11.65 7.08
CA SER A 279 -21.54 10.37 6.96
C SER A 279 -20.93 9.41 5.93
N ASN A 280 -19.99 9.86 5.09
CA ASN A 280 -19.50 9.11 3.94
C ASN A 280 -18.18 8.36 4.19
N TYR A 281 -17.58 8.52 5.36
CA TYR A 281 -16.35 7.84 5.74
C TYR A 281 -16.34 7.43 7.22
N ASP A 282 -15.52 6.46 7.56
CA ASP A 282 -15.38 5.90 8.92
C ASP A 282 -14.04 6.26 9.55
N ILE A 283 -13.01 6.42 8.70
CA ILE A 283 -11.63 6.79 9.06
C ILE A 283 -11.16 7.86 8.06
N GLY A 284 -10.55 8.93 8.57
CA GLY A 284 -9.83 9.91 7.74
C GLY A 284 -8.35 9.98 8.12
N HIS A 285 -7.50 10.14 7.12
CA HIS A 285 -6.05 10.26 7.29
C HIS A 285 -5.47 11.23 6.28
N VAL A 286 -4.32 11.84 6.57
CA VAL A 286 -3.61 12.68 5.61
C VAL A 286 -2.15 12.26 5.49
N PHE A 287 -1.68 12.11 4.24
CA PHE A 287 -0.29 11.89 3.90
C PHE A 287 0.41 13.21 3.60
N SER A 288 1.63 13.37 4.15
CA SER A 288 2.44 14.57 4.03
C SER A 288 3.92 14.23 3.80
N THR A 289 4.74 15.25 3.56
CA THR A 289 6.20 15.14 3.54
C THR A 289 6.86 15.63 4.82
N GLY A 290 6.09 16.06 5.81
CA GLY A 290 6.60 16.36 7.15
C GLY A 290 7.09 15.11 7.88
N GLY A 291 7.97 15.25 8.85
CA GLY A 291 8.51 14.09 9.59
C GLY A 291 7.55 13.51 10.61
N GLY A 292 7.49 12.16 10.71
CA GLY A 292 6.77 11.45 11.76
C GLY A 292 5.28 11.25 11.52
N GLY A 293 4.56 10.94 12.58
CA GLY A 293 3.12 10.74 12.57
C GLY A 293 2.47 11.13 13.88
N VAL A 294 1.19 11.49 13.82
CA VAL A 294 0.38 11.78 15.00
C VAL A 294 -1.07 11.37 14.73
N ALA A 295 -1.71 10.77 15.74
CA ALA A 295 -3.09 10.33 15.61
C ALA A 295 -3.83 10.40 16.96
N TYR A 296 -5.17 10.46 16.87
CA TYR A 296 -6.06 10.20 17.99
C TYR A 296 -6.35 8.72 18.13
N LEU A 297 -6.41 8.23 19.36
CA LEU A 297 -6.81 6.85 19.65
C LEU A 297 -8.33 6.75 19.85
N GLY A 298 -8.89 5.56 19.55
CA GLY A 298 -10.30 5.26 19.79
C GLY A 298 -11.27 6.12 18.99
N CYS A 299 -10.81 6.75 17.90
CA CYS A 299 -11.59 7.75 17.16
C CYS A 299 -12.33 7.20 15.93
N VAL A 300 -12.15 5.93 15.57
CA VAL A 300 -12.84 5.32 14.40
C VAL A 300 -14.35 5.49 14.54
N CYS A 301 -15.01 5.97 13.49
CA CYS A 301 -16.43 6.32 13.43
C CYS A 301 -16.87 7.47 14.36
N SER A 302 -15.96 8.10 15.10
CA SER A 302 -16.27 9.30 15.92
C SER A 302 -16.54 10.50 15.03
N SER A 303 -17.70 11.14 15.14
CA SER A 303 -18.09 12.24 14.28
C SER A 303 -17.13 13.45 14.32
N SER A 304 -16.42 13.65 15.43
CA SER A 304 -15.54 14.81 15.65
C SER A 304 -14.04 14.50 15.52
N ASN A 305 -13.65 13.21 15.51
CA ASN A 305 -12.24 12.85 15.63
C ASN A 305 -11.77 11.79 14.62
N LYS A 306 -12.66 11.17 13.85
CA LYS A 306 -12.35 10.03 12.99
C LYS A 306 -11.39 10.32 11.82
N ALA A 307 -11.15 11.60 11.50
CA ALA A 307 -10.17 12.01 10.50
C ALA A 307 -8.90 12.63 11.11
N LYS A 308 -8.67 12.44 12.41
CA LYS A 308 -7.47 12.94 13.09
C LYS A 308 -6.35 11.92 13.05
N GLY A 309 -5.76 11.73 11.86
CA GLY A 309 -4.58 10.91 11.63
C GLY A 309 -3.69 11.54 10.57
N VAL A 310 -2.39 11.58 10.82
CA VAL A 310 -1.36 12.18 9.97
C VAL A 310 -0.16 11.24 9.91
N THR A 311 0.35 11.02 8.71
CA THR A 311 1.65 10.37 8.49
C THR A 311 2.46 11.21 7.51
N GLY A 312 3.74 11.45 7.84
CA GLY A 312 4.63 12.22 7.02
C GLY A 312 6.06 11.66 6.98
N ASN A 313 6.67 11.76 5.81
CA ASN A 313 8.09 11.44 5.59
C ASN A 313 8.57 12.26 4.40
N SER A 314 9.79 12.79 4.45
CA SER A 314 10.39 13.57 3.35
C SER A 314 10.50 12.76 2.04
N ALA A 315 10.57 11.44 2.14
CA ALA A 315 10.47 10.50 1.03
C ALA A 315 9.32 9.50 1.31
N PRO A 316 8.06 9.87 1.05
CA PRO A 316 6.89 9.11 1.45
C PRO A 316 6.66 7.87 0.55
N SER A 317 7.60 6.93 0.60
CA SER A 317 7.58 5.70 -0.21
C SER A 317 8.34 4.59 0.51
N GLY A 318 7.91 3.35 0.28
CA GLY A 318 8.54 2.14 0.81
C GLY A 318 8.26 1.90 2.29
N ASP A 319 8.85 0.84 2.87
CA ASP A 319 8.62 0.40 4.26
C ASP A 319 8.90 1.47 5.33
N GLY A 320 9.59 2.55 4.98
CA GLY A 320 9.82 3.68 5.89
C GLY A 320 8.60 4.61 6.05
N PHE A 321 7.61 4.50 5.15
CA PHE A 321 6.40 5.29 5.13
C PHE A 321 5.14 4.41 5.31
N ASP A 322 5.12 3.21 4.74
CA ASP A 322 3.98 2.28 4.68
C ASP A 322 3.63 1.59 6.04
#